data_edc12c24db6730b427bd55b099adeb66
#
_entry.id   edc12c24db6730b427bd55b099adeb66
#
_cell.length_a   1.000
_cell.length_b   1.000
_cell.length_c   1.000
_cell.angle_alpha   90.00
_cell.angle_beta   90.00
_cell.angle_gamma   90.00
#
_symmetry.space_group_name_H-M   'P 1'
#
loop_
_entity.id
_entity.type
_entity.pdbx_description
1 polymer ?
#
loop_
_entity_poly.entity_id
_entity_poly.type
_entity_poly.pdbx_seq_one_letter_code
_entity_poly.pdbx_strand_id
1 'polypeptide(L)'
;DVAPSRGLGDVYKRQVCGYVHEGDVPPAECPVCHVPGSKFVEQKADKVWAAEHVVGVGKQFGADVPEDVREQIIAGLRANFEGECTEVGMYLAMARVAHREGYPEIGMYWEKAGLEEAEHAAKFAELLGEVVTDSTKKNLQMRVDAENGATDGKFQLAKLAKQYNLDAIHDTVHEMARDEARHGRAFEGLLNRYFK
;
A
#
# COMPACT_ATOMS: atom_id res chain seq x y z
N ASP A 1 -8.64 -10.25 -29.89
CA ASP A 1 -7.56 -9.30 -30.20
C ASP A 1 -7.76 -8.06 -29.31
N VAL A 2 -7.07 -8.03 -28.19
CA VAL A 2 -6.95 -6.84 -27.37
C VAL A 2 -5.74 -6.09 -27.91
N ALA A 3 -5.98 -4.95 -28.57
CA ALA A 3 -4.91 -4.09 -29.03
C ALA A 3 -4.02 -3.70 -27.84
N PRO A 4 -2.67 -3.76 -27.98
CA PRO A 4 -1.78 -3.30 -26.92
C PRO A 4 -2.07 -1.81 -26.67
N SER A 5 -2.19 -1.45 -25.39
CA SER A 5 -2.27 -0.06 -24.97
C SER A 5 -1.08 0.68 -25.56
N ARG A 6 -1.33 1.70 -26.39
CA ARG A 6 -0.27 2.59 -26.87
C ARG A 6 0.34 3.24 -25.64
N GLY A 7 1.58 2.90 -25.36
CA GLY A 7 2.37 3.60 -24.36
C GLY A 7 2.33 5.10 -24.67
N LEU A 8 2.22 5.93 -23.64
CA LEU A 8 2.45 7.35 -23.76
C LEU A 8 3.86 7.54 -24.33
N GLY A 9 4.01 8.27 -25.44
CA GLY A 9 5.30 8.51 -26.07
C GLY A 9 6.30 9.11 -25.09
N ASP A 10 7.59 8.99 -25.39
CA ASP A 10 8.67 9.54 -24.59
C ASP A 10 8.50 11.05 -24.35
N VAL A 11 8.87 11.50 -23.17
CA VAL A 11 8.77 12.91 -22.78
C VAL A 11 10.15 13.54 -22.78
N TYR A 12 10.34 14.62 -23.54
CA TYR A 12 11.61 15.35 -23.66
C TYR A 12 11.48 16.73 -23.03
N LYS A 13 12.34 17.05 -22.05
CA LYS A 13 12.38 18.35 -21.41
C LYS A 13 13.55 19.20 -21.89
N ARG A 14 13.28 20.45 -22.18
CA ARG A 14 14.26 21.44 -22.54
C ARG A 14 14.96 22.01 -21.33
N GLN A 15 16.27 21.85 -21.25
CA GLN A 15 17.06 22.32 -20.09
C GLN A 15 17.18 23.86 -20.00
N VAL A 16 16.93 24.58 -21.09
CA VAL A 16 17.11 26.05 -21.13
C VAL A 16 15.83 26.79 -20.78
N CYS A 17 14.67 26.44 -21.39
CA CYS A 17 13.40 27.16 -21.21
C CYS A 17 12.31 26.31 -20.50
N GLY A 18 12.59 25.06 -20.19
CA GLY A 18 11.65 24.16 -19.51
C GLY A 18 10.52 23.61 -20.39
N TYR A 19 10.51 23.89 -21.72
CA TYR A 19 9.49 23.36 -22.63
C TYR A 19 9.53 21.84 -22.64
N VAL A 20 8.36 21.22 -22.57
CA VAL A 20 8.17 19.76 -22.61
C VAL A 20 7.58 19.36 -23.95
N HIS A 21 8.15 18.34 -24.59
CA HIS A 21 7.69 17.74 -25.83
C HIS A 21 7.35 16.28 -25.57
N GLU A 22 6.18 15.84 -26.04
CA GLU A 22 5.73 14.45 -26.01
C GLU A 22 5.80 13.86 -27.41
N GLY A 23 6.57 12.78 -27.61
CA GLY A 23 6.73 12.11 -28.90
C GLY A 23 7.93 11.16 -28.90
N ASP A 24 8.05 10.34 -29.91
CA ASP A 24 9.09 9.32 -30.02
C ASP A 24 10.51 9.90 -30.25
N VAL A 25 10.61 11.15 -30.69
CA VAL A 25 11.88 11.86 -30.89
C VAL A 25 11.71 13.34 -30.55
N PRO A 26 12.77 13.99 -30.01
CA PRO A 26 12.70 15.43 -29.75
C PRO A 26 12.60 16.22 -31.05
N PRO A 27 11.94 17.40 -31.03
CA PRO A 27 11.87 18.26 -32.20
C PRO A 27 13.26 18.78 -32.59
N ALA A 28 13.51 19.00 -33.87
CA ALA A 28 14.79 19.49 -34.37
C ALA A 28 15.20 20.84 -33.76
N GLU A 29 14.19 21.66 -33.42
CA GLU A 29 14.35 22.96 -32.79
C GLU A 29 13.23 23.18 -31.75
N CYS A 30 13.55 23.83 -30.65
CA CYS A 30 12.56 24.15 -29.61
C CYS A 30 11.57 25.22 -30.11
N PRO A 31 10.25 25.00 -30.08
CA PRO A 31 9.25 25.96 -30.56
C PRO A 31 9.15 27.24 -29.72
N VAL A 32 9.75 27.23 -28.51
CA VAL A 32 9.71 28.35 -27.57
C VAL A 32 10.96 29.22 -27.60
N CYS A 33 12.14 28.60 -27.60
CA CYS A 33 13.42 29.31 -27.46
C CYS A 33 14.37 29.11 -28.66
N HIS A 34 13.92 28.48 -29.74
CA HIS A 34 14.63 28.28 -31.02
C HIS A 34 16.03 27.69 -30.90
N VAL A 35 16.35 26.97 -29.81
CA VAL A 35 17.63 26.30 -29.63
C VAL A 35 17.54 24.87 -30.18
N PRO A 36 18.63 24.33 -30.79
CA PRO A 36 18.63 23.02 -31.40
C PRO A 36 18.12 21.88 -30.53
N GLY A 37 17.49 20.90 -31.15
CA GLY A 37 16.88 19.73 -30.50
C GLY A 37 17.88 18.87 -29.68
N SER A 38 19.17 18.93 -30.01
CA SER A 38 20.25 18.27 -29.26
C SER A 38 20.37 18.71 -27.79
N LYS A 39 19.66 19.74 -27.40
CA LYS A 39 19.55 20.22 -26.00
C LYS A 39 18.30 19.74 -25.29
N PHE A 40 17.45 18.93 -25.91
CA PHE A 40 16.42 18.20 -25.20
C PHE A 40 17.05 17.00 -24.48
N VAL A 41 16.61 16.78 -23.26
CA VAL A 41 16.94 15.58 -22.51
C VAL A 41 15.65 14.77 -22.42
N GLU A 42 15.72 13.51 -22.84
CA GLU A 42 14.65 12.56 -22.56
C GLU A 42 14.38 12.58 -21.07
N GLN A 43 13.22 13.01 -20.69
CA GLN A 43 12.69 12.66 -19.40
C GLN A 43 12.18 11.23 -19.56
N LYS A 44 13.02 10.25 -19.24
CA LYS A 44 12.45 8.98 -18.84
C LYS A 44 11.39 9.35 -17.84
N ALA A 45 10.16 9.04 -18.18
CA ALA A 45 9.08 9.16 -17.25
C ALA A 45 9.27 8.04 -16.20
N ASP A 46 10.32 8.18 -15.41
CA ASP A 46 10.24 7.82 -14.03
C ASP A 46 9.13 8.72 -13.52
N LYS A 47 7.88 8.26 -13.68
CA LYS A 47 6.82 8.69 -12.82
C LYS A 47 7.29 8.27 -11.44
N VAL A 48 8.21 9.06 -10.91
CA VAL A 48 8.51 9.05 -9.50
C VAL A 48 7.22 9.56 -8.88
N TRP A 49 6.27 8.68 -8.72
CA TRP A 49 5.32 8.84 -7.65
C TRP A 49 6.17 9.21 -6.46
N ALA A 50 5.75 10.16 -5.63
CA ALA A 50 6.50 10.63 -4.47
C ALA A 50 6.99 9.48 -3.57
N ALA A 51 6.74 8.26 -3.96
CA ALA A 51 7.21 6.98 -3.48
C ALA A 51 7.13 5.96 -4.62
N GLU A 52 8.13 5.89 -5.50
CA GLU A 52 8.48 4.60 -6.07
C GLU A 52 9.07 3.76 -4.96
N HIS A 53 8.20 3.06 -4.28
CA HIS A 53 8.65 2.08 -3.31
C HIS A 53 8.96 0.79 -4.06
N VAL A 54 10.23 0.61 -4.38
CA VAL A 54 10.74 -0.73 -4.66
C VAL A 54 10.57 -1.50 -3.35
N VAL A 55 9.75 -2.55 -3.37
CA VAL A 55 9.46 -3.33 -2.17
C VAL A 55 10.76 -3.82 -1.54
N GLY A 56 10.97 -3.49 -0.26
CA GLY A 56 12.17 -3.82 0.49
C GLY A 56 13.33 -2.84 0.34
N VAL A 57 13.13 -1.68 -0.33
CA VAL A 57 14.20 -0.68 -0.51
C VAL A 57 14.72 -0.13 0.81
N GLY A 58 13.89 -0.07 1.84
CA GLY A 58 14.29 0.38 3.18
C GLY A 58 15.30 -0.53 3.89
N LYS A 59 15.59 -1.71 3.33
CA LYS A 59 16.63 -2.63 3.79
C LYS A 59 17.85 -2.68 2.86
N GLN A 60 17.91 -1.83 1.84
CA GLN A 60 19.02 -1.72 0.92
C GLN A 60 19.95 -0.60 1.38
N PHE A 61 21.00 -0.96 2.08
CA PHE A 61 21.98 0.01 2.60
C PHE A 61 23.28 -0.01 1.80
N GLY A 62 23.91 1.16 1.64
CA GLY A 62 25.26 1.27 1.15
C GLY A 62 26.27 0.60 2.08
N ALA A 63 27.43 0.24 1.55
CA ALA A 63 28.48 -0.43 2.33
C ALA A 63 29.06 0.44 3.46
N ASP A 64 28.88 1.75 3.36
CA ASP A 64 29.33 2.77 4.31
C ASP A 64 28.40 2.95 5.52
N VAL A 65 27.20 2.34 5.50
CA VAL A 65 26.27 2.40 6.64
C VAL A 65 26.64 1.34 7.69
N PRO A 66 26.98 1.73 8.94
CA PRO A 66 27.30 0.77 10.00
C PRO A 66 26.14 -0.19 10.32
N GLU A 67 26.45 -1.40 10.77
CA GLU A 67 25.44 -2.44 11.02
C GLU A 67 24.45 -2.05 12.12
N ASP A 68 24.94 -1.46 13.20
CA ASP A 68 24.09 -0.97 14.30
C ASP A 68 23.12 0.13 13.86
N VAL A 69 23.51 0.96 12.89
CA VAL A 69 22.63 1.97 12.29
C VAL A 69 21.57 1.32 11.41
N ARG A 70 21.93 0.29 10.62
CA ARG A 70 20.97 -0.48 9.81
C ARG A 70 19.91 -1.13 10.68
N GLU A 71 20.34 -1.79 11.76
CA GLU A 71 19.43 -2.42 12.73
C GLU A 71 18.46 -1.41 13.36
N GLN A 72 18.96 -0.24 13.76
CA GLN A 72 18.15 0.83 14.32
C GLN A 72 17.12 1.35 13.30
N ILE A 73 17.51 1.53 12.05
CA ILE A 73 16.58 1.98 10.99
C ILE A 73 15.50 0.93 10.75
N ILE A 74 15.86 -0.35 10.60
CA ILE A 74 14.89 -1.43 10.38
C ILE A 74 13.94 -1.56 11.56
N ALA A 75 14.45 -1.50 12.79
CA ALA A 75 13.63 -1.54 13.99
C ALA A 75 12.66 -0.35 14.05
N GLY A 76 13.12 0.84 13.70
CA GLY A 76 12.28 2.04 13.60
C GLY A 76 11.18 1.89 12.56
N LEU A 77 11.49 1.37 11.36
CA LEU A 77 10.50 1.14 10.31
C LEU A 77 9.42 0.13 10.76
N ARG A 78 9.81 -0.97 11.43
CA ARG A 78 8.85 -1.95 11.97
C ARG A 78 7.95 -1.37 13.04
N ALA A 79 8.52 -0.61 13.99
CA ALA A 79 7.77 0.01 15.06
C ALA A 79 6.76 1.03 14.52
N ASN A 80 7.13 1.82 13.51
CA ASN A 80 6.22 2.74 12.85
C ASN A 80 5.12 1.97 12.10
N PHE A 81 5.45 0.94 11.33
CA PHE A 81 4.46 0.08 10.66
C PHE A 81 3.40 -0.45 11.62
N GLU A 82 3.82 -1.00 12.76
CA GLU A 82 2.91 -1.51 13.80
C GLU A 82 2.08 -0.40 14.43
N GLY A 83 2.68 0.77 14.67
CA GLY A 83 2.01 1.96 15.18
C GLY A 83 0.89 2.41 14.26
N GLU A 84 1.19 2.65 12.99
CA GLU A 84 0.21 3.09 11.99
C GLU A 84 -0.94 2.08 11.81
N CYS A 85 -0.63 0.78 11.75
CA CYS A 85 -1.67 -0.26 11.69
C CYS A 85 -2.60 -0.21 12.92
N THR A 86 -2.06 0.08 14.10
CA THR A 86 -2.83 0.21 15.34
C THR A 86 -3.70 1.46 15.32
N GLU A 87 -3.16 2.58 14.83
CA GLU A 87 -3.87 3.86 14.77
C GLU A 87 -5.06 3.83 13.81
N VAL A 88 -4.99 3.08 12.70
CA VAL A 88 -6.15 2.84 11.82
C VAL A 88 -7.34 2.32 12.62
N GLY A 89 -7.15 1.25 13.39
CA GLY A 89 -8.21 0.64 14.20
C GLY A 89 -8.70 1.57 15.32
N MET A 90 -7.76 2.25 15.98
CA MET A 90 -8.03 3.20 17.05
C MET A 90 -8.90 4.36 16.56
N TYR A 91 -8.51 5.03 15.49
CA TYR A 91 -9.20 6.22 14.97
C TYR A 91 -10.59 5.88 14.46
N LEU A 92 -10.75 4.74 13.77
CA LEU A 92 -12.09 4.27 13.37
C LEU A 92 -12.99 3.95 14.56
N ALA A 93 -12.44 3.42 15.66
CA ALA A 93 -13.19 3.18 16.89
C ALA A 93 -13.56 4.50 17.58
N MET A 94 -12.65 5.47 17.65
CA MET A 94 -12.90 6.82 18.18
C MET A 94 -13.95 7.57 17.35
N ALA A 95 -13.94 7.43 16.03
CA ALA A 95 -14.97 7.98 15.15
C ALA A 95 -16.37 7.48 15.53
N ARG A 96 -16.51 6.17 15.75
CA ARG A 96 -17.78 5.57 16.18
C ARG A 96 -18.26 6.10 17.53
N VAL A 97 -17.34 6.37 18.47
CA VAL A 97 -17.68 7.00 19.76
C VAL A 97 -18.19 8.41 19.52
N ALA A 98 -17.45 9.23 18.76
CA ALA A 98 -17.84 10.62 18.47
C ALA A 98 -19.22 10.71 17.80
N HIS A 99 -19.50 9.83 16.82
CA HIS A 99 -20.83 9.80 16.19
C HIS A 99 -21.95 9.45 17.16
N ARG A 100 -21.73 8.46 18.06
CA ARG A 100 -22.73 8.12 19.10
C ARG A 100 -22.96 9.23 20.13
N GLU A 101 -21.95 10.02 20.40
CA GLU A 101 -22.04 11.18 21.32
C GLU A 101 -22.62 12.44 20.66
N GLY A 102 -22.85 12.41 19.33
CA GLY A 102 -23.41 13.53 18.59
C GLY A 102 -22.38 14.56 18.12
N TYR A 103 -21.11 14.15 17.95
CA TYR A 103 -20.02 14.98 17.41
C TYR A 103 -19.60 14.52 16.00
N PRO A 104 -20.47 14.66 14.98
CA PRO A 104 -20.20 14.11 13.66
C PRO A 104 -18.97 14.71 12.98
N GLU A 105 -18.65 15.99 13.20
CA GLU A 105 -17.46 16.64 12.66
C GLU A 105 -16.18 16.00 13.19
N ILE A 106 -16.13 15.67 14.49
CA ILE A 106 -15.00 14.97 15.10
C ILE A 106 -14.92 13.55 14.55
N GLY A 107 -16.05 12.86 14.42
CA GLY A 107 -16.11 11.50 13.85
C GLY A 107 -15.57 11.45 12.43
N MET A 108 -16.01 12.34 11.56
CA MET A 108 -15.52 12.43 10.18
C MET A 108 -14.01 12.74 10.10
N TYR A 109 -13.49 13.56 11.01
CA TYR A 109 -12.04 13.82 11.03
C TYR A 109 -11.24 12.58 11.45
N TRP A 110 -11.72 11.83 12.46
CA TRP A 110 -11.10 10.55 12.86
C TRP A 110 -11.13 9.50 11.74
N GLU A 111 -12.23 9.40 10.99
CA GLU A 111 -12.31 8.50 9.83
C GLU A 111 -11.29 8.88 8.75
N LYS A 112 -11.16 10.19 8.46
CA LYS A 112 -10.17 10.70 7.51
C LYS A 112 -8.74 10.39 7.97
N ALA A 113 -8.41 10.70 9.23
CA ALA A 113 -7.10 10.42 9.80
C ALA A 113 -6.77 8.92 9.75
N GLY A 114 -7.71 8.03 10.11
CA GLY A 114 -7.52 6.58 10.00
C GLY A 114 -7.20 6.09 8.59
N LEU A 115 -7.74 6.72 7.56
CA LEU A 115 -7.38 6.41 6.16
C LEU A 115 -5.98 6.95 5.80
N GLU A 116 -5.57 8.09 6.34
CA GLU A 116 -4.22 8.63 6.17
C GLU A 116 -3.17 7.72 6.84
N GLU A 117 -3.46 7.18 8.06
CA GLU A 117 -2.58 6.20 8.72
C GLU A 117 -2.50 4.86 7.96
N ALA A 118 -3.58 4.45 7.29
CA ALA A 118 -3.52 3.27 6.42
C ALA A 118 -2.53 3.46 5.24
N GLU A 119 -2.45 4.67 4.67
CA GLU A 119 -1.46 5.02 3.65
C GLU A 119 -0.03 5.05 4.21
N HIS A 120 0.17 5.54 5.44
CA HIS A 120 1.46 5.50 6.10
C HIS A 120 1.91 4.05 6.35
N ALA A 121 1.02 3.21 6.89
CA ALA A 121 1.28 1.78 7.09
C ALA A 121 1.67 1.09 5.78
N ALA A 122 0.96 1.37 4.67
CA ALA A 122 1.28 0.82 3.36
C ALA A 122 2.69 1.19 2.90
N LYS A 123 3.11 2.44 3.09
CA LYS A 123 4.47 2.91 2.74
C LYS A 123 5.54 2.21 3.57
N PHE A 124 5.34 2.06 4.89
CA PHE A 124 6.28 1.30 5.73
C PHE A 124 6.32 -0.18 5.35
N ALA A 125 5.19 -0.79 5.01
CA ALA A 125 5.14 -2.16 4.52
C ALA A 125 5.97 -2.35 3.23
N GLU A 126 5.85 -1.41 2.29
CA GLU A 126 6.64 -1.42 1.05
C GLU A 126 8.13 -1.21 1.31
N LEU A 127 8.51 -0.25 2.17
CA LEU A 127 9.91 -0.04 2.55
C LEU A 127 10.54 -1.29 3.16
N LEU A 128 9.81 -2.00 4.02
CA LEU A 128 10.28 -3.22 4.68
C LEU A 128 10.31 -4.45 3.76
N GLY A 129 9.30 -4.62 2.90
CA GLY A 129 9.15 -5.82 2.08
C GLY A 129 9.01 -7.11 2.90
N GLU A 130 8.40 -7.03 4.09
CA GLU A 130 8.24 -8.17 5.01
C GLU A 130 6.83 -8.77 4.94
N VAL A 131 5.81 -7.95 4.76
CA VAL A 131 4.39 -8.35 4.68
C VAL A 131 3.82 -8.25 3.27
N VAL A 132 4.58 -7.67 2.35
CA VAL A 132 4.23 -7.50 0.93
C VAL A 132 5.44 -7.81 0.07
N THR A 133 5.21 -8.31 -1.15
CA THR A 133 6.25 -8.57 -2.16
C THR A 133 5.93 -7.81 -3.44
N ASP A 134 6.87 -7.70 -4.35
CA ASP A 134 6.72 -7.16 -5.71
C ASP A 134 5.92 -8.08 -6.67
N SER A 135 5.40 -9.19 -6.16
CA SER A 135 4.64 -10.17 -6.95
C SER A 135 3.20 -10.28 -6.47
N THR A 136 2.24 -9.81 -7.27
CA THR A 136 0.80 -9.97 -7.00
C THR A 136 0.41 -11.44 -6.78
N LYS A 137 1.01 -12.37 -7.56
CA LYS A 137 0.78 -13.80 -7.37
C LYS A 137 1.17 -14.28 -5.97
N LYS A 138 2.39 -13.90 -5.52
CA LYS A 138 2.88 -14.27 -4.18
C LYS A 138 2.03 -13.62 -3.09
N ASN A 139 1.68 -12.35 -3.25
CA ASN A 139 0.85 -11.63 -2.28
C ASN A 139 -0.52 -12.30 -2.13
N LEU A 140 -1.17 -12.70 -3.23
CA LEU A 140 -2.42 -13.45 -3.18
C LEU A 140 -2.25 -14.79 -2.45
N GLN A 141 -1.20 -15.57 -2.77
CA GLN A 141 -0.96 -16.85 -2.11
C GLN A 141 -0.76 -16.70 -0.59
N MET A 142 0.06 -15.74 -0.19
CA MET A 142 0.29 -15.43 1.22
C MET A 142 -1.02 -15.04 1.94
N ARG A 143 -1.89 -14.30 1.26
CA ARG A 143 -3.17 -13.90 1.86
C ARG A 143 -4.16 -15.05 1.96
N VAL A 144 -4.26 -15.92 0.96
CA VAL A 144 -5.11 -17.13 1.05
C VAL A 144 -4.74 -17.95 2.30
N ASP A 145 -3.45 -18.19 2.51
CA ASP A 145 -2.97 -18.98 3.65
C ASP A 145 -3.27 -18.27 4.99
N ALA A 146 -3.03 -16.96 5.05
CA ALA A 146 -3.24 -16.18 6.26
C ALA A 146 -4.74 -16.01 6.62
N GLU A 147 -5.62 -15.81 5.63
CA GLU A 147 -7.07 -15.68 5.87
C GLU A 147 -7.66 -17.00 6.39
N ASN A 148 -7.16 -18.15 5.91
CA ASN A 148 -7.56 -19.44 6.44
C ASN A 148 -7.17 -19.59 7.92
N GLY A 149 -5.95 -19.24 8.30
CA GLY A 149 -5.50 -19.22 9.70
C GLY A 149 -6.29 -18.24 10.56
N ALA A 150 -6.55 -17.03 10.05
CA ALA A 150 -7.35 -16.01 10.74
C ALA A 150 -8.81 -16.47 10.97
N THR A 151 -9.40 -17.16 9.99
CA THR A 151 -10.73 -17.76 10.11
C THR A 151 -10.78 -18.74 11.27
N ASP A 152 -9.84 -19.69 11.31
CA ASP A 152 -9.77 -20.72 12.37
C ASP A 152 -9.54 -20.10 13.75
N GLY A 153 -8.60 -19.17 13.86
CA GLY A 153 -8.29 -18.50 15.12
C GLY A 153 -9.49 -17.73 15.69
N LYS A 154 -10.15 -16.92 14.86
CA LYS A 154 -11.35 -16.18 15.27
C LYS A 154 -12.51 -17.12 15.62
N PHE A 155 -12.68 -18.21 14.86
CA PHE A 155 -13.74 -19.18 15.15
C PHE A 155 -13.52 -19.91 16.49
N GLN A 156 -12.29 -20.26 16.84
CA GLN A 156 -11.98 -20.84 18.15
C GLN A 156 -12.22 -19.83 19.28
N LEU A 157 -11.85 -18.57 19.11
CA LEU A 157 -12.11 -17.52 20.08
C LEU A 157 -13.62 -17.31 20.28
N ALA A 158 -14.40 -17.28 19.19
CA ALA A 158 -15.86 -17.17 19.27
C ALA A 158 -16.48 -18.35 20.05
N LYS A 159 -16.04 -19.59 19.78
CA LYS A 159 -16.49 -20.76 20.54
C LYS A 159 -16.18 -20.65 22.04
N LEU A 160 -14.97 -20.21 22.38
CA LEU A 160 -14.58 -20.02 23.77
C LEU A 160 -15.48 -18.96 24.45
N ALA A 161 -15.71 -17.84 23.78
CA ALA A 161 -16.60 -16.77 24.30
C ALA A 161 -18.03 -17.31 24.57
N LYS A 162 -18.55 -18.15 23.65
CA LYS A 162 -19.88 -18.77 23.81
C LYS A 162 -19.97 -19.69 25.02
N GLN A 163 -18.92 -20.46 25.31
CA GLN A 163 -18.87 -21.36 26.48
C GLN A 163 -19.08 -20.59 27.82
N TYR A 164 -18.71 -19.32 27.84
CA TYR A 164 -18.83 -18.46 29.04
C TYR A 164 -19.97 -17.43 28.92
N ASN A 165 -20.88 -17.57 27.98
CA ASN A 165 -22.01 -16.69 27.72
C ASN A 165 -21.60 -15.22 27.45
N LEU A 166 -20.43 -15.02 26.81
CA LEU A 166 -19.92 -13.72 26.38
C LEU A 166 -20.45 -13.39 24.97
N ASP A 167 -21.77 -13.22 24.85
CA ASP A 167 -22.45 -13.14 23.57
C ASP A 167 -21.97 -11.98 22.68
N ALA A 168 -21.73 -10.81 23.27
CA ALA A 168 -21.20 -9.66 22.51
C ALA A 168 -19.83 -9.95 21.85
N ILE A 169 -18.95 -10.69 22.55
CA ILE A 169 -17.65 -11.10 22.01
C ILE A 169 -17.86 -12.19 20.96
N HIS A 170 -18.67 -13.21 21.29
CA HIS A 170 -18.99 -14.30 20.37
C HIS A 170 -19.51 -13.76 19.03
N ASP A 171 -20.57 -12.97 19.05
CA ASP A 171 -21.24 -12.50 17.84
C ASP A 171 -20.32 -11.66 16.97
N THR A 172 -19.57 -10.74 17.59
CA THR A 172 -18.61 -9.87 16.88
C THR A 172 -17.49 -10.69 16.23
N VAL A 173 -16.86 -11.59 16.99
CA VAL A 173 -15.71 -12.36 16.49
C VAL A 173 -16.13 -13.45 15.49
N HIS A 174 -17.32 -14.05 15.70
CA HIS A 174 -17.86 -15.04 14.77
C HIS A 174 -18.22 -14.41 13.40
N GLU A 175 -18.75 -13.20 13.38
CA GLU A 175 -18.99 -12.46 12.14
C GLU A 175 -17.67 -12.17 11.42
N MET A 176 -16.64 -11.67 12.14
CA MET A 176 -15.31 -11.48 11.57
C MET A 176 -14.71 -12.76 10.99
N ALA A 177 -14.88 -13.92 11.67
CA ALA A 177 -14.40 -15.20 11.14
C ALA A 177 -15.05 -15.54 9.78
N ARG A 178 -16.33 -15.19 9.59
CA ARG A 178 -17.03 -15.36 8.29
C ARG A 178 -16.48 -14.43 7.22
N ASP A 179 -16.10 -13.21 7.61
CA ASP A 179 -15.48 -12.25 6.69
C ASP A 179 -14.11 -12.76 6.22
N GLU A 180 -13.25 -13.26 7.13
CA GLU A 180 -11.95 -13.85 6.77
C GLU A 180 -12.12 -15.05 5.81
N ALA A 181 -13.10 -15.92 6.07
CA ALA A 181 -13.41 -17.02 5.16
C ALA A 181 -13.88 -16.55 3.77
N ARG A 182 -14.57 -15.42 3.69
CA ARG A 182 -14.95 -14.78 2.43
C ARG A 182 -13.75 -14.18 1.72
N HIS A 183 -12.86 -13.48 2.44
CA HIS A 183 -11.63 -12.92 1.90
C HIS A 183 -10.73 -14.03 1.33
N GLY A 184 -10.49 -15.10 2.08
CA GLY A 184 -9.69 -16.23 1.62
C GLY A 184 -10.20 -16.83 0.32
N ARG A 185 -11.52 -17.09 0.22
CA ARG A 185 -12.14 -17.59 -1.02
C ARG A 185 -12.04 -16.61 -2.18
N ALA A 186 -12.16 -15.30 -1.92
CA ALA A 186 -12.04 -14.29 -2.95
C ALA A 186 -10.60 -14.22 -3.49
N PHE A 187 -9.59 -14.22 -2.60
CA PHE A 187 -8.18 -14.24 -3.00
C PHE A 187 -7.80 -15.51 -3.76
N GLU A 188 -8.28 -16.68 -3.31
CA GLU A 188 -8.07 -17.95 -4.02
C GLU A 188 -8.73 -17.92 -5.42
N GLY A 189 -9.94 -17.40 -5.52
CA GLY A 189 -10.63 -17.22 -6.80
C GLY A 189 -9.85 -16.32 -7.77
N LEU A 190 -9.29 -15.20 -7.28
CA LEU A 190 -8.45 -14.30 -8.07
C LEU A 190 -7.12 -14.97 -8.47
N LEU A 191 -6.46 -15.66 -7.53
CA LEU A 191 -5.24 -16.42 -7.80
C LEU A 191 -5.45 -17.44 -8.91
N ASN A 192 -6.52 -18.21 -8.80
CA ASN A 192 -6.88 -19.23 -9.79
C ASN A 192 -7.29 -18.64 -11.14
N ARG A 193 -7.87 -17.46 -11.18
CA ARG A 193 -8.31 -16.81 -12.43
C ARG A 193 -7.14 -16.24 -13.23
N TYR A 194 -6.17 -15.62 -12.56
CA TYR A 194 -5.14 -14.83 -13.23
C TYR A 194 -3.77 -15.51 -13.29
N PHE A 195 -3.51 -16.54 -12.48
CA PHE A 195 -2.17 -17.11 -12.31
C PHE A 195 -2.12 -18.65 -12.39
N LYS A 196 -3.09 -19.23 -13.08
CA LYS A 196 -3.05 -20.65 -13.45
C LYS A 196 -2.05 -20.93 -14.54
#